data_b3a7a001b8a7a9f84408dadc1fdecae9
#
_entry.id   b3a7a001b8a7a9f84408dadc1fdecae9
#
_cell.length_a   1.000
_cell.length_b   1.000
_cell.length_c   1.000
_cell.angle_alpha   90.00
_cell.angle_beta   90.00
_cell.angle_gamma   90.00
#
_symmetry.space_group_name_H-M   'P 1'
#
loop_
_entity.id
_entity.type
_entity.pdbx_description
1 polymer ?
#
loop_
_entity_poly.entity_id
_entity_poly.type
_entity_poly.pdbx_seq_one_letter_code
_entity_poly.pdbx_strand_id
1 'polypeptide(L)'
;MPSNNIRNNIAKIKRSQNSSQKLKYEEPFKKFLIINNIDFIQEFCPIPNRKFRADFFLKKYNVLIEIEGGIWNQGRHTRGFGYANDVRKYNDYILAGYKLIRFTSDDFMAITKYDYYIKDYIKTTIEKITGDKYADRSL
;
A
#
# COMPACT_ATOMS: atom_id res chain seq x y z
N MET A 1 1.13 26.15 24.92
CA MET A 1 0.62 24.83 24.50
C MET A 1 -0.64 25.05 23.68
N PRO A 2 -0.71 24.51 22.47
CA PRO A 2 -1.95 24.60 21.70
C PRO A 2 -3.04 23.81 22.40
N SER A 3 -4.27 24.34 22.38
CA SER A 3 -5.45 23.72 22.99
C SER A 3 -5.72 22.34 22.39
N ASN A 4 -6.37 21.44 23.13
CA ASN A 4 -6.74 20.10 22.65
C ASN A 4 -7.54 20.14 21.34
N ASN A 5 -8.32 21.20 21.10
CA ASN A 5 -9.07 21.41 19.86
C ASN A 5 -8.16 21.64 18.64
N ILE A 6 -7.08 22.40 18.81
CA ILE A 6 -6.12 22.64 17.70
C ILE A 6 -5.38 21.34 17.36
N ARG A 7 -4.95 20.58 18.37
CA ARG A 7 -4.29 19.27 18.15
C ARG A 7 -5.21 18.28 17.45
N ASN A 8 -6.48 18.22 17.83
CA ASN A 8 -7.46 17.33 17.21
C ASN A 8 -7.76 17.75 15.77
N ASN A 9 -7.81 19.04 15.47
CA ASN A 9 -8.00 19.55 14.12
C ASN A 9 -6.78 19.27 13.22
N ILE A 10 -5.57 19.46 13.72
CA ILE A 10 -4.33 19.15 13.00
C ILE A 10 -4.25 17.65 12.71
N ALA A 11 -4.59 16.80 13.68
CA ALA A 11 -4.61 15.35 13.48
C ALA A 11 -5.67 14.93 12.44
N LYS A 12 -6.82 15.59 12.43
CA LYS A 12 -7.90 15.33 11.46
C LYS A 12 -7.51 15.76 10.05
N ILE A 13 -6.86 16.90 9.90
CA ILE A 13 -6.33 17.40 8.61
C ILE A 13 -5.23 16.47 8.08
N LYS A 14 -4.29 16.05 8.92
CA LYS A 14 -3.23 15.10 8.54
C LYS A 14 -3.79 13.73 8.12
N ARG A 15 -4.82 13.22 8.81
CA ARG A 15 -5.51 11.98 8.42
C ARG A 15 -6.23 12.12 7.08
N SER A 16 -6.87 13.27 6.84
CA SER A 16 -7.54 13.56 5.56
C SER A 16 -6.55 13.66 4.41
N GLN A 17 -5.41 14.31 4.60
CA GLN A 17 -4.36 14.41 3.58
C GLN A 17 -3.70 13.07 3.28
N ASN A 18 -3.45 12.25 4.30
CA ASN A 18 -2.90 10.90 4.10
C ASN A 18 -3.89 9.98 3.38
N SER A 19 -5.18 10.07 3.67
CA SER A 19 -6.20 9.27 2.99
C SER A 19 -6.34 9.66 1.51
N SER A 20 -6.28 10.96 1.18
CA SER A 20 -6.35 11.42 -0.21
C SER A 20 -5.12 11.03 -1.03
N GLN A 21 -3.92 11.05 -0.44
CA GLN A 21 -2.70 10.60 -1.09
C GLN A 21 -2.70 9.08 -1.31
N LYS A 22 -3.18 8.31 -0.35
CA LYS A 22 -3.30 6.86 -0.45
C LYS A 22 -4.23 6.47 -1.60
N LEU A 23 -5.41 7.07 -1.69
CA LEU A 23 -6.38 6.87 -2.77
C LEU A 23 -5.78 7.15 -4.15
N LYS A 24 -4.90 8.14 -4.26
CA LYS A 24 -4.22 8.49 -5.52
C LYS A 24 -3.45 7.32 -6.14
N TYR A 25 -2.91 6.42 -5.33
CA TYR A 25 -2.11 5.28 -5.80
C TYR A 25 -2.90 3.97 -5.80
N GLU A 26 -3.87 3.82 -4.90
CA GLU A 26 -4.76 2.66 -4.86
C GLU A 26 -5.65 2.56 -6.10
N GLU A 27 -6.20 3.67 -6.58
CA GLU A 27 -7.08 3.68 -7.75
C GLU A 27 -6.40 3.21 -9.04
N PRO A 28 -5.20 3.68 -9.42
CA PRO A 28 -4.47 3.13 -10.57
C PRO A 28 -4.16 1.65 -10.43
N PHE A 29 -3.79 1.19 -9.25
CA PHE A 29 -3.52 -0.22 -8.98
C PHE A 29 -4.78 -1.07 -9.11
N LYS A 30 -5.89 -0.62 -8.57
CA LYS A 30 -7.20 -1.27 -8.71
C LYS A 30 -7.60 -1.41 -10.18
N LYS A 31 -7.43 -0.35 -10.97
CA LYS A 31 -7.68 -0.40 -12.42
C LYS A 31 -6.81 -1.42 -13.12
N PHE A 32 -5.54 -1.50 -12.77
CA PHE A 32 -4.61 -2.50 -13.30
C PHE A 32 -5.11 -3.92 -13.02
N LEU A 33 -5.54 -4.21 -11.79
CA LEU A 33 -6.09 -5.52 -11.44
C LEU A 33 -7.35 -5.86 -12.25
N ILE A 34 -8.27 -4.91 -12.37
CA ILE A 34 -9.54 -5.08 -13.12
C ILE A 34 -9.26 -5.34 -14.61
N ILE A 35 -8.42 -4.53 -15.24
CA ILE A 35 -8.09 -4.65 -16.68
C ILE A 35 -7.43 -6.01 -16.99
N ASN A 36 -6.67 -6.55 -16.06
CA ASN A 36 -5.97 -7.82 -16.22
C ASN A 36 -6.76 -9.02 -15.68
N ASN A 37 -8.03 -8.83 -15.31
CA ASN A 37 -8.91 -9.88 -14.76
C ASN A 37 -8.31 -10.60 -13.54
N ILE A 38 -7.68 -9.85 -12.67
CA ILE A 38 -7.13 -10.36 -11.41
C ILE A 38 -8.14 -10.10 -10.30
N ASP A 39 -8.67 -11.16 -9.71
CA ASP A 39 -9.62 -11.06 -8.61
C ASP A 39 -8.94 -10.56 -7.34
N PHE A 40 -9.60 -9.66 -6.64
CA PHE A 40 -9.10 -9.08 -5.39
C PHE A 40 -10.22 -8.75 -4.42
N ILE A 41 -9.85 -8.66 -3.14
CA ILE A 41 -10.69 -8.10 -2.08
C ILE A 41 -9.99 -6.85 -1.57
N GLN A 42 -10.67 -5.72 -1.58
CA GLN A 42 -10.15 -4.44 -1.08
C GLN A 42 -10.44 -4.29 0.41
N GLU A 43 -9.54 -3.62 1.15
CA GLU A 43 -9.70 -3.40 2.60
C GLU A 43 -9.93 -4.71 3.39
N PHE A 44 -9.19 -5.74 3.06
CA PHE A 44 -9.32 -7.06 3.67
C PHE A 44 -8.71 -7.11 5.07
N CYS A 45 -9.42 -7.74 6.00
CA CYS A 45 -9.01 -7.91 7.40
C CYS A 45 -8.45 -9.34 7.59
N PRO A 46 -7.12 -9.55 7.50
CA PRO A 46 -6.55 -10.90 7.44
C PRO A 46 -6.45 -11.59 8.81
N ILE A 47 -6.41 -10.82 9.90
CA ILE A 47 -6.22 -11.35 11.24
C ILE A 47 -7.54 -11.25 12.01
N PRO A 48 -8.16 -12.38 12.43
CA PRO A 48 -9.32 -12.35 13.30
C PRO A 48 -9.04 -11.55 14.58
N ASN A 49 -10.00 -10.78 15.03
CA ASN A 49 -9.91 -9.95 16.25
C ASN A 49 -8.89 -8.80 16.20
N ARG A 50 -8.30 -8.51 15.04
CA ARG A 50 -7.47 -7.34 14.79
C ARG A 50 -8.16 -6.41 13.78
N LYS A 51 -7.97 -5.10 13.96
CA LYS A 51 -8.54 -4.08 13.07
C LYS A 51 -7.66 -3.75 11.87
N PHE A 52 -6.55 -4.45 11.69
CA PHE A 52 -5.66 -4.26 10.56
C PHE A 52 -6.35 -4.63 9.25
N ARG A 53 -6.20 -3.79 8.25
CA ARG A 53 -6.71 -4.04 6.90
C ARG A 53 -5.57 -3.96 5.91
N ALA A 54 -5.47 -4.97 5.07
CA ALA A 54 -4.63 -4.90 3.88
C ALA A 54 -5.37 -4.16 2.77
N ASP A 55 -4.67 -3.36 2.00
CA ASP A 55 -5.28 -2.57 0.93
C ASP A 55 -5.93 -3.47 -0.12
N PHE A 56 -5.24 -4.55 -0.50
CA PHE A 56 -5.76 -5.57 -1.41
C PHE A 56 -5.36 -6.98 -0.97
N PHE A 57 -6.24 -7.93 -1.22
CA PHE A 57 -5.97 -9.34 -1.03
C PHE A 57 -6.24 -10.11 -2.33
N LEU A 58 -5.20 -10.69 -2.88
CA LEU A 58 -5.29 -11.59 -4.02
C LEU A 58 -5.49 -13.03 -3.50
N LYS A 59 -6.75 -13.38 -3.26
CA LYS A 59 -7.13 -14.63 -2.58
C LYS A 59 -6.56 -15.88 -3.26
N LYS A 60 -6.64 -15.96 -4.59
CA LYS A 60 -6.14 -17.09 -5.38
C LYS A 60 -4.67 -17.38 -5.13
N TYR A 61 -3.88 -16.36 -4.84
CA TYR A 61 -2.43 -16.44 -4.67
C TYR A 61 -1.98 -16.34 -3.20
N ASN A 62 -2.92 -16.12 -2.29
CA ASN A 62 -2.66 -15.88 -0.87
C ASN A 62 -1.69 -14.71 -0.61
N VAL A 63 -1.87 -13.63 -1.34
CA VAL A 63 -1.01 -12.44 -1.29
C VAL A 63 -1.78 -11.23 -0.81
N LEU A 64 -1.29 -10.61 0.25
CA LEU A 64 -1.71 -9.28 0.69
C LEU A 64 -0.86 -8.23 0.00
N ILE A 65 -1.48 -7.13 -0.40
CA ILE A 65 -0.79 -5.98 -1.00
C ILE A 65 -1.10 -4.74 -0.17
N GLU A 66 -0.05 -4.02 0.18
CA GLU A 66 -0.10 -2.73 0.86
C GLU A 66 0.52 -1.66 -0.04
N ILE A 67 -0.11 -0.51 -0.12
CA ILE A 67 0.37 0.64 -0.86
C ILE A 67 0.73 1.75 0.12
N GLU A 68 2.02 2.01 0.24
CA GLU A 68 2.57 3.01 1.16
C GLU A 68 2.61 4.38 0.47
N GLY A 69 1.68 5.26 0.87
CA GLY A 69 1.68 6.64 0.41
C GLY A 69 2.52 7.55 1.31
N GLY A 70 3.01 8.67 0.73
CA GLY A 70 3.56 9.76 1.51
C GLY A 70 4.90 9.49 2.21
N ILE A 71 5.69 8.54 1.72
CA ILE A 71 6.99 8.16 2.32
C ILE A 71 7.99 9.34 2.43
N TRP A 72 7.88 10.31 1.55
CA TRP A 72 8.76 11.49 1.50
C TRP A 72 8.32 12.63 2.43
N ASN A 73 7.06 12.64 2.87
CA ASN A 73 6.47 13.70 3.69
C ASN A 73 6.57 13.43 5.19
N GLN A 74 7.09 12.28 5.59
CA GLN A 74 7.24 11.92 6.99
C GLN A 74 8.64 12.30 7.47
N GLY A 75 8.77 13.38 8.23
CA GLY A 75 10.00 13.73 8.91
C GLY A 75 10.49 12.58 9.81
N ARG A 76 11.81 12.49 10.01
CA ARG A 76 12.48 11.42 10.78
C ARG A 76 11.88 11.20 12.19
N HIS A 77 11.24 12.22 12.77
CA HIS A 77 10.68 12.20 14.12
C HIS A 77 9.26 11.59 14.21
N THR A 78 8.56 11.40 13.09
CA THR A 78 7.21 10.82 13.06
C THR A 78 7.20 9.32 12.77
N ARG A 79 8.36 8.73 12.47
CA ARG A 79 8.49 7.31 12.13
C ARG A 79 8.48 6.36 13.33
N GLY A 80 8.84 6.83 14.54
CA GLY A 80 9.15 5.93 15.66
C GLY A 80 8.00 4.97 16.00
N PHE A 81 6.91 5.47 16.55
CA PHE A 81 5.82 4.63 17.06
C PHE A 81 4.95 4.04 15.95
N GLY A 82 4.59 4.84 14.95
CA GLY A 82 3.82 4.39 13.80
C GLY A 82 4.56 3.32 12.99
N TYR A 83 5.87 3.50 12.77
CA TYR A 83 6.71 2.54 12.09
C TYR A 83 6.78 1.20 12.83
N ALA A 84 6.97 1.21 14.16
CA ALA A 84 7.02 0.00 14.96
C ALA A 84 5.70 -0.79 14.88
N ASN A 85 4.55 -0.10 14.90
CA ASN A 85 3.25 -0.73 14.74
C ASN A 85 3.07 -1.35 13.36
N ASP A 86 3.52 -0.68 12.30
CA ASP A 86 3.46 -1.20 10.94
C ASP A 86 4.34 -2.44 10.77
N VAL A 87 5.55 -2.45 11.33
CA VAL A 87 6.42 -3.62 11.32
C VAL A 87 5.74 -4.81 12.00
N ARG A 88 5.12 -4.61 13.15
CA ARG A 88 4.39 -5.67 13.87
C ARG A 88 3.18 -6.17 13.09
N LYS A 89 2.41 -5.27 12.50
CA LYS A 89 1.29 -5.60 11.62
C LYS A 89 1.75 -6.53 10.48
N TYR A 90 2.84 -6.19 9.81
CA TYR A 90 3.36 -6.99 8.70
C TYR A 90 3.91 -8.34 9.16
N ASN A 91 4.57 -8.38 10.30
CA ASN A 91 4.99 -9.65 10.91
C ASN A 91 3.77 -10.54 11.22
N ASP A 92 2.70 -9.98 11.77
CA ASP A 92 1.47 -10.72 12.05
C ASP A 92 0.85 -11.30 10.77
N TYR A 93 0.87 -10.57 9.66
CA TYR A 93 0.40 -11.09 8.37
C TYR A 93 1.20 -12.30 7.90
N ILE A 94 2.52 -12.19 7.96
CA ILE A 94 3.44 -13.27 7.53
C ILE A 94 3.30 -14.48 8.43
N LEU A 95 3.24 -14.29 9.74
CA LEU A 95 3.06 -15.37 10.73
C LEU A 95 1.70 -16.05 10.60
N ALA A 96 0.67 -15.35 10.13
CA ALA A 96 -0.64 -15.92 9.81
C ALA A 96 -0.66 -16.70 8.49
N GLY A 97 0.46 -16.79 7.78
CA GLY A 97 0.61 -17.58 6.56
C GLY A 97 0.38 -16.83 5.26
N TYR A 98 0.20 -15.50 5.30
CA TYR A 98 0.06 -14.70 4.09
C TYR A 98 1.41 -14.33 3.50
N LYS A 99 1.48 -14.26 2.18
CA LYS A 99 2.55 -13.53 1.49
C LYS A 99 2.22 -12.05 1.52
N LEU A 100 3.22 -11.20 1.67
CA LEU A 100 3.04 -9.76 1.73
C LEU A 100 3.91 -9.08 0.68
N ILE A 101 3.28 -8.27 -0.16
CA ILE A 101 3.95 -7.36 -1.10
C ILE A 101 3.60 -5.93 -0.74
N ARG A 102 4.59 -5.07 -0.71
CA ARG A 102 4.43 -3.65 -0.41
C ARG A 102 4.94 -2.82 -1.58
N PHE A 103 4.10 -1.91 -2.06
CA PHE A 103 4.48 -0.90 -3.03
C PHE A 103 4.53 0.46 -2.37
N THR A 104 5.39 1.32 -2.87
CA THR A 104 5.48 2.71 -2.43
C THR A 104 4.94 3.65 -3.49
N SER A 105 4.74 4.90 -3.14
CA SER A 105 4.35 5.94 -4.10
C SER A 105 5.32 6.04 -5.28
N ASP A 106 6.60 5.74 -5.08
CA ASP A 106 7.63 5.78 -6.12
C ASP A 106 7.40 4.75 -7.21
N ASP A 107 6.85 3.59 -6.86
CA ASP A 107 6.55 2.52 -7.81
C ASP A 107 5.45 2.93 -8.83
N PHE A 108 4.68 3.96 -8.50
CA PHE A 108 3.63 4.52 -9.35
C PHE A 108 4.05 5.78 -10.10
N MET A 109 5.17 6.38 -9.76
CA MET A 109 5.68 7.58 -10.40
C MET A 109 6.54 7.22 -11.61
N ALA A 110 6.16 7.71 -12.79
CA ALA A 110 6.92 7.51 -14.03
C ALA A 110 8.25 8.26 -14.05
N ILE A 111 8.54 9.10 -13.06
CA ILE A 111 9.71 9.96 -13.01
C ILE A 111 10.45 9.69 -11.70
N THR A 112 11.33 8.73 -11.67
CA THR A 112 12.29 8.59 -10.59
C THR A 112 13.70 8.62 -11.14
N LYS A 113 14.63 9.04 -10.30
CA LYS A 113 16.08 9.05 -10.57
C LYS A 113 16.61 7.64 -10.92
N TYR A 114 15.78 6.62 -10.77
CA TYR A 114 16.09 5.20 -10.95
C TYR A 114 15.16 4.53 -11.97
N ASP A 115 14.79 5.23 -13.00
CA ASP A 115 13.73 4.93 -14.00
C ASP A 115 13.79 3.51 -14.59
N TYR A 116 14.96 2.94 -14.71
CA TYR A 116 15.17 1.66 -15.37
C TYR A 116 14.58 0.46 -14.60
N TYR A 117 14.54 0.53 -13.26
CA TYR A 117 14.08 -0.59 -12.45
C TYR A 117 12.62 -0.49 -11.99
N ILE A 118 12.03 0.70 -12.05
CA ILE A 118 10.76 0.99 -11.41
C ILE A 118 9.59 0.96 -12.39
N LYS A 119 9.81 1.34 -13.65
CA LYS A 119 8.75 1.49 -14.66
C LYS A 119 7.83 0.27 -14.78
N ASP A 120 8.40 -0.91 -14.65
CA ASP A 120 7.67 -2.18 -14.76
C ASP A 120 7.65 -2.98 -13.47
N TYR A 121 8.06 -2.38 -12.33
CA TYR A 121 8.20 -3.10 -11.08
C TYR A 121 6.90 -3.71 -10.59
N ILE A 122 5.82 -2.95 -10.60
CA ILE A 122 4.48 -3.42 -10.18
C ILE A 122 4.03 -4.55 -11.11
N LYS A 123 4.05 -4.32 -12.42
CA LYS A 123 3.67 -5.32 -13.41
C LYS A 123 4.50 -6.61 -13.26
N THR A 124 5.82 -6.49 -13.23
CA THR A 124 6.73 -7.64 -13.09
C THR A 124 6.50 -8.39 -11.78
N THR A 125 6.22 -7.68 -10.69
CA THR A 125 5.92 -8.30 -9.40
C THR A 125 4.61 -9.08 -9.47
N ILE A 126 3.57 -8.50 -10.03
CA ILE A 126 2.27 -9.17 -10.19
C ILE A 126 2.40 -10.38 -11.14
N GLU A 127 3.15 -10.27 -12.23
CA GLU A 127 3.45 -11.40 -13.11
C GLU A 127 4.15 -12.56 -12.38
N LYS A 128 5.08 -12.26 -11.50
CA LYS A 128 5.73 -13.28 -10.66
C LYS A 128 4.78 -13.95 -9.66
N ILE A 129 3.81 -13.20 -9.16
CA ILE A 129 2.80 -13.72 -8.22
C ILE A 129 1.82 -14.64 -8.96
N THR A 130 1.32 -14.20 -10.11
CA THR A 130 0.22 -14.85 -10.82
C THR A 130 0.71 -15.97 -11.77
N GLY A 131 1.95 -15.88 -12.24
CA GLY A 131 2.49 -16.73 -13.30
C GLY A 131 2.05 -16.32 -14.72
N ASP A 132 1.23 -15.27 -14.83
CA ASP A 132 0.72 -14.77 -16.11
C ASP A 132 1.57 -13.61 -16.63
N LYS A 133 1.48 -13.35 -17.93
CA LYS A 133 2.07 -12.18 -18.59
C LYS A 133 0.98 -11.19 -18.98
N TYR A 134 1.19 -9.93 -18.65
CA TYR A 134 0.24 -8.87 -18.94
C TYR A 134 0.74 -7.96 -20.05
N ALA A 135 -0.17 -7.53 -20.92
CA ALA A 135 0.13 -6.54 -21.93
C ALA A 135 0.66 -5.24 -21.28
N ASP A 136 1.55 -4.56 -21.98
CA ASP A 136 2.13 -3.29 -21.52
C ASP A 136 1.06 -2.19 -21.54
N ARG A 137 0.18 -2.23 -20.56
CA ARG A 137 -0.81 -1.19 -20.30
C ARG A 137 -0.32 -0.45 -19.09
N SER A 138 0.23 0.74 -19.34
CA SER A 138 0.73 1.64 -18.30
C SER A 138 -0.25 1.82 -17.16
N LEU A 139 0.25 1.65 -15.99
CA LEU A 139 -0.41 2.07 -14.75
C LEU A 139 -0.60 3.59 -14.73
#